data_c6250379b08bd6d704e813ad34e947fd
#
_entry.id   c6250379b08bd6d704e813ad34e947fd
#
_cell.length_a   1.000
_cell.length_b   1.000
_cell.length_c   1.000
_cell.angle_alpha   90.00
_cell.angle_beta   90.00
_cell.angle_gamma   90.00
#
_symmetry.space_group_name_H-M   'P 1'
#
loop_
_entity.id
_entity.type
_entity.pdbx_description
1 polymer ?
#
loop_
_entity_poly.entity_id
_entity_poly.type
_entity_poly.pdbx_seq_one_letter_code
_entity_poly.pdbx_strand_id
1 'polypeptide(L)'
;NKIPEVTLITRPRRFGKTLAMSMLASFFDIRSDSKKLFQGLNISKEQQLCNDWMNQYPTLFLSFKDVDGTIFENALGLLQFTIAELCKKHTYLIESDVVDQDDKETFRKLKSMGSNLPELQGSIIMLMNMMKAYYNKPVILLIDEYDVPIAKASSNGYYKEMLEVMKAMLSTALKDNEALKFA
;
A
#
# COMPACT_ATOMS: atom_id res chain seq x y z
N ASN A 1 -23.03 -5.14 10.31
CA ASN A 1 -21.80 -4.50 10.80
C ASN A 1 -21.09 -3.86 9.62
N LYS A 2 -20.96 -2.51 9.63
CA LYS A 2 -20.06 -1.84 8.66
C LYS A 2 -18.63 -2.24 9.02
N ILE A 3 -17.88 -2.78 8.05
CA ILE A 3 -16.44 -2.95 8.18
C ILE A 3 -15.85 -1.53 8.29
N PRO A 4 -15.00 -1.23 9.30
CA PRO A 4 -14.35 0.07 9.36
C PRO A 4 -13.47 0.26 8.13
N GLU A 5 -13.52 1.44 7.51
CA GLU A 5 -12.71 1.74 6.33
C GLU A 5 -11.21 1.65 6.63
N VAL A 6 -10.82 2.01 7.85
CA VAL A 6 -9.41 1.96 8.31
C VAL A 6 -9.34 1.27 9.66
N THR A 7 -8.44 0.29 9.78
CA THR A 7 -8.16 -0.44 11.01
C THR A 7 -6.70 -0.26 11.41
N LEU A 8 -6.46 0.34 12.57
CA LEU A 8 -5.12 0.50 13.11
C LEU A 8 -4.77 -0.67 14.04
N ILE A 9 -3.74 -1.44 13.69
CA ILE A 9 -3.24 -2.55 14.49
C ILE A 9 -1.98 -2.11 15.24
N THR A 10 -2.12 -1.89 16.54
CA THR A 10 -1.00 -1.53 17.41
C THR A 10 -0.53 -2.76 18.20
N ARG A 11 0.76 -3.09 18.07
CA ARG A 11 1.41 -4.14 18.89
C ARG A 11 2.86 -3.72 19.18
N PRO A 12 3.44 -4.18 20.29
CA PRO A 12 4.85 -3.95 20.56
C PRO A 12 5.76 -4.45 19.42
N ARG A 13 6.97 -3.93 19.36
CA ARG A 13 7.99 -4.43 18.41
C ARG A 13 8.24 -5.93 18.66
N ARG A 14 8.56 -6.69 17.60
CA ARG A 14 8.84 -8.14 17.60
C ARG A 14 7.63 -9.04 17.90
N PHE A 15 6.40 -8.52 17.88
CA PHE A 15 5.17 -9.32 18.06
C PHE A 15 4.53 -9.77 16.73
N GLY A 16 5.33 -9.95 15.69
CA GLY A 16 4.89 -10.57 14.43
C GLY A 16 3.98 -9.70 13.56
N LYS A 17 3.96 -8.35 13.70
CA LYS A 17 3.14 -7.45 12.88
C LYS A 17 3.37 -7.66 11.39
N THR A 18 4.62 -7.56 10.94
CA THR A 18 5.00 -7.73 9.52
C THR A 18 4.61 -9.10 8.99
N LEU A 19 4.77 -10.17 9.79
CA LEU A 19 4.31 -11.51 9.43
C LEU A 19 2.79 -11.54 9.24
N ALA A 20 2.04 -10.98 10.19
CA ALA A 20 0.58 -10.90 10.09
C ALA A 20 0.14 -10.11 8.85
N MET A 21 0.79 -8.97 8.55
CA MET A 21 0.52 -8.17 7.34
C MET A 21 0.83 -8.95 6.06
N SER A 22 1.93 -9.70 6.03
CA SER A 22 2.28 -10.56 4.88
C SER A 22 1.27 -11.70 4.70
N MET A 23 0.77 -12.28 5.79
CA MET A 23 -0.30 -13.29 5.75
C MET A 23 -1.60 -12.70 5.22
N LEU A 24 -2.00 -11.50 5.68
CA LEU A 24 -3.18 -10.81 5.16
C LEU A 24 -3.04 -10.49 3.67
N ALA A 25 -1.88 -10.00 3.24
CA ALA A 25 -1.60 -9.75 1.84
C ALA A 25 -1.76 -11.04 1.00
N SER A 26 -1.17 -12.15 1.45
CA SER A 26 -1.31 -13.44 0.77
C SER A 26 -2.75 -13.95 0.78
N PHE A 27 -3.51 -13.70 1.85
CA PHE A 27 -4.90 -14.15 1.95
C PHE A 27 -5.83 -13.40 1.00
N PHE A 28 -5.69 -12.09 0.89
CA PHE A 28 -6.61 -11.28 0.11
C PHE A 28 -6.25 -11.17 -1.37
N ASP A 29 -4.94 -11.14 -1.71
CA ASP A 29 -4.48 -10.76 -3.05
C ASP A 29 -5.02 -11.70 -4.14
N ILE A 30 -5.81 -11.12 -5.04
CA ILE A 30 -6.42 -11.79 -6.20
C ILE A 30 -5.39 -12.43 -7.15
N ARG A 31 -4.13 -12.00 -7.09
CA ARG A 31 -3.02 -12.54 -7.88
C ARG A 31 -2.41 -13.81 -7.27
N SER A 32 -2.78 -14.14 -6.05
CA SER A 32 -2.24 -15.27 -5.31
C SER A 32 -3.13 -16.52 -5.43
N ASP A 33 -2.53 -17.68 -5.28
CA ASP A 33 -3.23 -18.93 -4.96
C ASP A 33 -2.78 -19.41 -3.58
N SER A 34 -3.50 -18.98 -2.56
CA SER A 34 -3.11 -19.16 -1.17
C SER A 34 -3.78 -20.32 -0.44
N LYS A 35 -4.65 -21.10 -1.13
CA LYS A 35 -5.39 -22.20 -0.52
C LYS A 35 -4.51 -23.18 0.25
N LYS A 36 -3.39 -23.58 -0.35
CA LYS A 36 -2.44 -24.52 0.27
C LYS A 36 -1.72 -23.88 1.47
N LEU A 37 -1.42 -22.57 1.42
CA LEU A 37 -0.74 -21.86 2.48
C LEU A 37 -1.57 -21.81 3.77
N PHE A 38 -2.90 -21.69 3.64
CA PHE A 38 -3.83 -21.57 4.77
C PHE A 38 -4.45 -22.93 5.18
N GLN A 39 -4.14 -24.00 4.45
CA GLN A 39 -4.67 -25.34 4.77
C GLN A 39 -4.25 -25.80 6.16
N GLY A 40 -5.21 -26.26 6.96
CA GLY A 40 -4.99 -26.71 8.33
C GLY A 40 -4.99 -25.60 9.39
N LEU A 41 -4.99 -24.33 9.00
CA LEU A 41 -5.19 -23.22 9.91
C LEU A 41 -6.69 -23.05 10.24
N ASN A 42 -7.00 -22.41 11.38
CA ASN A 42 -8.39 -22.21 11.77
C ASN A 42 -9.22 -21.46 10.74
N ILE A 43 -8.63 -20.50 10.05
CA ILE A 43 -9.30 -19.73 8.99
C ILE A 43 -9.82 -20.64 7.84
N SER A 44 -9.13 -21.74 7.54
CA SER A 44 -9.56 -22.66 6.49
C SER A 44 -10.84 -23.43 6.81
N LYS A 45 -11.30 -23.40 8.08
CA LYS A 45 -12.56 -23.98 8.53
C LYS A 45 -13.76 -23.06 8.25
N GLU A 46 -13.50 -21.75 8.10
CA GLU A 46 -14.49 -20.71 7.85
C GLU A 46 -14.76 -20.60 6.33
N GLN A 47 -15.46 -21.57 5.77
CA GLN A 47 -15.64 -21.72 4.32
C GLN A 47 -16.25 -20.47 3.66
N GLN A 48 -17.28 -19.88 4.28
CA GLN A 48 -17.92 -18.67 3.74
C GLN A 48 -16.94 -17.50 3.69
N LEU A 49 -16.16 -17.29 4.76
CA LEU A 49 -15.16 -16.23 4.80
C LEU A 49 -14.05 -16.46 3.76
N CYS A 50 -13.60 -17.71 3.60
CA CYS A 50 -12.62 -18.04 2.57
C CYS A 50 -13.19 -17.79 1.16
N ASN A 51 -14.42 -18.15 0.89
CA ASN A 51 -15.05 -17.93 -0.43
C ASN A 51 -15.21 -16.43 -0.75
N ASP A 52 -15.56 -15.63 0.26
CA ASP A 52 -15.84 -14.21 0.06
C ASP A 52 -14.56 -13.35 -0.02
N TRP A 53 -13.45 -13.81 0.59
CA TRP A 53 -12.27 -12.97 0.80
C TRP A 53 -10.94 -13.55 0.30
N MET A 54 -10.73 -14.87 0.37
CA MET A 54 -9.45 -15.48 0.01
C MET A 54 -9.19 -15.33 -1.49
N ASN A 55 -8.16 -14.58 -1.82
CA ASN A 55 -7.75 -14.28 -3.19
C ASN A 55 -8.86 -13.61 -4.04
N GLN A 56 -9.71 -12.78 -3.39
CA GLN A 56 -10.84 -12.15 -4.06
C GLN A 56 -10.64 -10.66 -4.36
N TYR A 57 -9.65 -10.01 -3.77
CA TYR A 57 -9.47 -8.56 -3.90
C TYR A 57 -8.08 -8.18 -4.38
N PRO A 58 -7.96 -7.17 -5.26
CA PRO A 58 -6.67 -6.55 -5.50
C PRO A 58 -6.14 -5.99 -4.19
N THR A 59 -4.90 -6.33 -3.86
CA THR A 59 -4.29 -5.94 -2.58
C THR A 59 -3.00 -5.18 -2.82
N LEU A 60 -2.93 -3.96 -2.31
CA LEU A 60 -1.74 -3.11 -2.35
C LEU A 60 -1.06 -3.19 -0.98
N PHE A 61 0.11 -3.83 -0.93
CA PHE A 61 0.91 -3.94 0.29
C PHE A 61 2.16 -3.07 0.22
N LEU A 62 2.28 -2.15 1.15
CA LEU A 62 3.34 -1.14 1.24
C LEU A 62 3.98 -1.19 2.63
N SER A 63 5.31 -1.14 2.70
CA SER A 63 6.07 -0.98 3.95
C SER A 63 7.02 0.20 3.86
N PHE A 64 6.99 1.06 4.87
CA PHE A 64 7.87 2.22 4.98
C PHE A 64 9.11 1.97 5.85
N LYS A 65 9.44 0.71 6.14
CA LYS A 65 10.52 0.31 7.05
C LYS A 65 11.89 0.91 6.72
N ASP A 66 12.15 1.15 5.43
CA ASP A 66 13.45 1.59 4.91
C ASP A 66 13.49 3.12 4.65
N VAL A 67 12.43 3.87 5.02
CA VAL A 67 12.36 5.33 4.85
C VAL A 67 12.93 6.00 6.11
N ASP A 68 14.28 6.00 6.24
CA ASP A 68 14.99 6.40 7.45
C ASP A 68 16.22 7.33 7.22
N GLY A 69 16.18 8.16 6.19
CA GLY A 69 17.28 9.08 5.85
C GLY A 69 17.69 10.01 7.01
N THR A 70 18.97 10.40 7.05
CA THR A 70 19.52 11.29 8.08
C THR A 70 19.15 12.74 7.86
N ILE A 71 18.82 13.13 6.63
CA ILE A 71 18.30 14.44 6.24
C ILE A 71 17.04 14.24 5.39
N PHE A 72 16.22 15.29 5.25
CA PHE A 72 14.95 15.22 4.54
C PHE A 72 15.09 14.74 3.10
N GLU A 73 16.06 15.25 2.36
CA GLU A 73 16.30 14.90 0.96
C GLU A 73 16.58 13.39 0.79
N ASN A 74 17.39 12.82 1.70
CA ASN A 74 17.69 11.39 1.67
C ASN A 74 16.45 10.55 2.00
N ALA A 75 15.68 10.96 3.01
CA ALA A 75 14.44 10.27 3.38
C ALA A 75 13.40 10.36 2.26
N LEU A 76 13.28 11.51 1.59
CA LEU A 76 12.41 11.67 0.43
C LEU A 76 12.85 10.78 -0.73
N GLY A 77 14.16 10.68 -1.00
CA GLY A 77 14.71 9.76 -2.00
C GLY A 77 14.41 8.28 -1.69
N LEU A 78 14.50 7.87 -0.41
CA LEU A 78 14.12 6.52 0.02
C LEU A 78 12.61 6.27 -0.11
N LEU A 79 11.77 7.27 0.14
CA LEU A 79 10.35 7.19 -0.10
C LEU A 79 10.04 7.04 -1.59
N GLN A 80 10.68 7.84 -2.46
CA GLN A 80 10.57 7.71 -3.91
C GLN A 80 10.98 6.31 -4.39
N PHE A 81 12.09 5.79 -3.86
CA PHE A 81 12.56 4.43 -4.16
C PHE A 81 11.54 3.37 -3.73
N THR A 82 10.96 3.51 -2.52
CA THR A 82 9.93 2.60 -2.01
C THR A 82 8.71 2.55 -2.93
N ILE A 83 8.24 3.71 -3.41
CA ILE A 83 7.12 3.81 -4.36
C ILE A 83 7.53 3.26 -5.73
N ALA A 84 8.74 3.52 -6.19
CA ALA A 84 9.24 2.96 -7.46
C ALA A 84 9.24 1.42 -7.45
N GLU A 85 9.72 0.81 -6.36
CA GLU A 85 9.69 -0.65 -6.18
C GLU A 85 8.24 -1.19 -6.10
N LEU A 86 7.33 -0.44 -5.49
CA LEU A 86 5.91 -0.78 -5.50
C LEU A 86 5.35 -0.76 -6.94
N CYS A 87 5.63 0.28 -7.72
CA CYS A 87 5.24 0.36 -9.13
C CYS A 87 5.81 -0.81 -9.96
N LYS A 88 7.06 -1.22 -9.74
CA LYS A 88 7.66 -2.36 -10.45
C LYS A 88 6.87 -3.66 -10.27
N LYS A 89 6.29 -3.89 -9.08
CA LYS A 89 5.44 -5.06 -8.80
C LYS A 89 4.09 -5.01 -9.51
N HIS A 90 3.68 -3.84 -9.99
CA HIS A 90 2.39 -3.61 -10.63
C HIS A 90 2.53 -3.14 -12.09
N THR A 91 3.63 -3.46 -12.76
CA THR A 91 3.91 -3.03 -14.14
C THR A 91 2.84 -3.46 -15.16
N TYR A 92 2.13 -4.55 -14.90
CA TYR A 92 1.01 -5.02 -15.73
C TYR A 92 -0.11 -3.97 -15.92
N LEU A 93 -0.23 -3.01 -15.01
CA LEU A 93 -1.26 -1.96 -15.09
C LEU A 93 -1.07 -1.04 -16.30
N ILE A 94 0.18 -0.77 -16.70
CA ILE A 94 0.45 0.12 -17.86
C ILE A 94 0.18 -0.55 -19.21
N GLU A 95 0.05 -1.86 -19.23
CA GLU A 95 -0.24 -2.63 -20.45
C GLU A 95 -1.75 -2.75 -20.72
N SER A 96 -2.59 -2.36 -19.77
CA SER A 96 -4.03 -2.51 -19.81
C SER A 96 -4.72 -1.33 -20.52
N ASP A 97 -5.65 -1.60 -21.42
CA ASP A 97 -6.42 -0.58 -22.15
C ASP A 97 -7.49 0.11 -21.29
N VAL A 98 -7.87 -0.48 -20.14
CA VAL A 98 -8.88 0.10 -19.25
C VAL A 98 -8.31 1.10 -18.24
N VAL A 99 -6.98 1.18 -18.13
CA VAL A 99 -6.31 2.14 -17.26
C VAL A 99 -6.06 3.45 -18.02
N ASP A 100 -6.32 4.55 -17.33
CA ASP A 100 -6.17 5.91 -17.87
C ASP A 100 -4.74 6.20 -18.34
N GLN A 101 -4.58 6.96 -19.44
CA GLN A 101 -3.27 7.24 -20.02
C GLN A 101 -2.44 8.20 -19.17
N ASP A 102 -3.06 9.19 -18.54
CA ASP A 102 -2.36 10.15 -17.67
C ASP A 102 -1.84 9.44 -16.42
N ASP A 103 -2.62 8.50 -15.87
CA ASP A 103 -2.18 7.62 -14.78
C ASP A 103 -0.98 6.76 -15.20
N LYS A 104 -0.97 6.22 -16.42
CA LYS A 104 0.17 5.44 -16.94
C LYS A 104 1.43 6.31 -17.12
N GLU A 105 1.29 7.56 -17.52
CA GLU A 105 2.42 8.48 -17.63
C GLU A 105 3.01 8.79 -16.24
N THR A 106 2.16 9.11 -15.28
CA THR A 106 2.56 9.35 -13.90
C THR A 106 3.18 8.08 -13.27
N PHE A 107 2.62 6.91 -13.54
CA PHE A 107 3.20 5.62 -13.12
C PHE A 107 4.62 5.42 -13.65
N ARG A 108 4.89 5.75 -14.92
CA ARG A 108 6.25 5.63 -15.50
C ARG A 108 7.24 6.56 -14.82
N LYS A 109 6.84 7.79 -14.49
CA LYS A 109 7.66 8.74 -13.72
C LYS A 109 7.95 8.23 -12.32
N LEU A 110 6.94 7.74 -11.60
CA LEU A 110 7.11 7.14 -10.26
C LEU A 110 8.06 5.93 -10.31
N LYS A 111 7.85 5.02 -11.27
CA LYS A 111 8.68 3.83 -11.44
C LYS A 111 10.16 4.16 -11.72
N SER A 112 10.42 5.24 -12.44
CA SER A 112 11.79 5.70 -12.77
C SER A 112 12.38 6.66 -11.74
N MET A 113 11.69 6.97 -10.65
CA MET A 113 12.07 7.98 -9.66
C MET A 113 12.16 9.42 -10.22
N GLY A 114 11.48 9.68 -11.34
CA GLY A 114 11.43 10.99 -12.00
C GLY A 114 10.18 11.81 -11.65
N SER A 115 9.40 11.39 -10.65
CA SER A 115 8.18 12.09 -10.22
C SER A 115 8.50 13.34 -9.39
N ASN A 116 7.65 14.36 -9.51
CA ASN A 116 7.65 15.50 -8.62
C ASN A 116 6.97 15.16 -7.27
N LEU A 117 7.02 16.09 -6.31
CA LEU A 117 6.44 15.88 -4.99
C LEU A 117 4.92 15.66 -5.00
N PRO A 118 4.08 16.42 -5.73
CA PRO A 118 2.65 16.14 -5.87
C PRO A 118 2.36 14.75 -6.45
N GLU A 119 3.08 14.32 -7.48
CA GLU A 119 2.92 12.98 -8.07
C GLU A 119 3.28 11.88 -7.05
N LEU A 120 4.34 12.08 -6.26
CA LEU A 120 4.71 11.17 -5.18
C LEU A 120 3.62 11.11 -4.10
N GLN A 121 3.10 12.25 -3.67
CA GLN A 121 2.02 12.33 -2.67
C GLN A 121 0.72 11.67 -3.16
N GLY A 122 0.41 11.74 -4.44
CA GLY A 122 -0.74 11.09 -5.07
C GLY A 122 -0.52 9.63 -5.47
N SER A 123 0.67 9.06 -5.25
CA SER A 123 1.04 7.76 -5.81
C SER A 123 0.17 6.58 -5.34
N ILE A 124 -0.18 6.54 -4.05
CA ILE A 124 -0.97 5.43 -3.48
C ILE A 124 -2.39 5.45 -4.04
N ILE A 125 -3.09 6.59 -4.01
CA ILE A 125 -4.45 6.70 -4.56
C ILE A 125 -4.48 6.42 -6.06
N MET A 126 -3.50 6.90 -6.81
CA MET A 126 -3.38 6.62 -8.25
C MET A 126 -3.24 5.11 -8.51
N LEU A 127 -2.32 4.43 -7.81
CA LEU A 127 -2.16 2.97 -7.93
C LEU A 127 -3.45 2.23 -7.60
N MET A 128 -4.18 2.64 -6.55
CA MET A 128 -5.46 2.03 -6.19
C MET A 128 -6.52 2.26 -7.28
N ASN A 129 -6.59 3.44 -7.90
CA ASN A 129 -7.51 3.73 -8.99
C ASN A 129 -7.18 2.86 -10.22
N MET A 130 -5.90 2.76 -10.59
CA MET A 130 -5.45 1.88 -11.66
C MET A 130 -5.82 0.40 -11.39
N MET A 131 -5.59 -0.08 -10.16
CA MET A 131 -5.96 -1.46 -9.76
C MET A 131 -7.47 -1.66 -9.78
N LYS A 132 -8.27 -0.68 -9.28
CA LYS A 132 -9.74 -0.74 -9.32
C LYS A 132 -10.23 -0.83 -10.77
N ALA A 133 -9.68 -0.01 -11.67
CA ALA A 133 -10.03 -0.04 -13.10
C ALA A 133 -9.69 -1.41 -13.72
N TYR A 134 -8.49 -1.92 -13.46
CA TYR A 134 -8.00 -3.19 -14.02
C TYR A 134 -8.81 -4.40 -13.55
N TYR A 135 -9.08 -4.52 -12.25
CA TYR A 135 -9.76 -5.68 -11.66
C TYR A 135 -11.27 -5.51 -11.56
N ASN A 136 -11.80 -4.30 -11.84
CA ASN A 136 -13.20 -3.93 -11.58
C ASN A 136 -13.65 -4.27 -10.15
N LYS A 137 -12.75 -4.11 -9.18
CA LYS A 137 -12.96 -4.38 -7.75
C LYS A 137 -12.25 -3.34 -6.88
N PRO A 138 -12.83 -2.97 -5.73
CA PRO A 138 -12.13 -2.10 -4.78
C PRO A 138 -10.88 -2.79 -4.22
N VAL A 139 -9.91 -2.00 -3.79
CA VAL A 139 -8.57 -2.42 -3.39
C VAL A 139 -8.48 -2.51 -1.87
N ILE A 140 -7.85 -3.54 -1.35
CA ILE A 140 -7.41 -3.62 0.05
C ILE A 140 -6.02 -2.99 0.15
N LEU A 141 -5.88 -2.00 1.04
CA LEU A 141 -4.61 -1.32 1.28
C LEU A 141 -4.01 -1.79 2.61
N LEU A 142 -2.84 -2.37 2.57
CA LEU A 142 -2.10 -2.82 3.75
C LEU A 142 -0.81 -2.00 3.89
N ILE A 143 -0.66 -1.30 5.02
CA ILE A 143 0.50 -0.43 5.28
C ILE A 143 1.22 -0.92 6.52
N ASP A 144 2.50 -1.27 6.37
CA ASP A 144 3.38 -1.65 7.48
C ASP A 144 4.40 -0.56 7.78
N GLU A 145 4.77 -0.40 9.05
CA GLU A 145 5.80 0.53 9.53
C GLU A 145 5.54 2.00 9.12
N TYR A 146 4.27 2.44 9.07
CA TYR A 146 3.87 3.79 8.64
C TYR A 146 4.44 4.90 9.53
N ASP A 147 4.79 4.58 10.76
CA ASP A 147 5.35 5.48 11.76
C ASP A 147 6.87 5.71 11.61
N VAL A 148 7.58 4.82 10.92
CA VAL A 148 9.05 4.88 10.78
C VAL A 148 9.54 6.19 10.15
N PRO A 149 8.99 6.68 9.02
CA PRO A 149 9.44 7.94 8.43
C PRO A 149 9.32 9.13 9.39
N ILE A 150 8.22 9.18 10.14
CA ILE A 150 7.91 10.26 11.08
C ILE A 150 8.80 10.18 12.34
N ALA A 151 8.98 8.99 12.89
CA ALA A 151 9.83 8.77 14.05
C ALA A 151 11.29 9.13 13.75
N LYS A 152 11.80 8.73 12.58
CA LYS A 152 13.15 9.06 12.12
C LYS A 152 13.31 10.56 11.85
N ALA A 153 12.34 11.18 11.20
CA ALA A 153 12.33 12.62 10.96
C ALA A 153 12.35 13.43 12.27
N SER A 154 11.61 12.97 13.28
CA SER A 154 11.61 13.60 14.62
C SER A 154 12.99 13.53 15.27
N SER A 155 13.67 12.40 15.15
CA SER A 155 15.02 12.21 15.73
C SER A 155 16.10 13.00 15.00
N ASN A 156 15.89 13.31 13.71
CA ASN A 156 16.88 13.91 12.81
C ASN A 156 16.57 15.40 12.48
N GLY A 157 15.49 15.98 13.02
CA GLY A 157 15.21 17.42 12.96
C GLY A 157 14.43 17.90 11.73
N TYR A 158 13.89 17.00 10.88
CA TYR A 158 13.06 17.34 9.70
C TYR A 158 11.62 16.82 9.81
N TYR A 159 11.09 16.79 11.05
CA TYR A 159 9.75 16.26 11.35
C TYR A 159 8.63 16.92 10.55
N LYS A 160 8.65 18.27 10.44
CA LYS A 160 7.57 19.02 9.79
C LYS A 160 7.46 18.68 8.31
N GLU A 161 8.58 18.66 7.63
CA GLU A 161 8.68 18.37 6.19
C GLU A 161 8.16 16.94 5.88
N MET A 162 8.63 15.95 6.64
CA MET A 162 8.21 14.57 6.45
C MET A 162 6.74 14.37 6.82
N LEU A 163 6.26 15.04 7.88
CA LEU A 163 4.85 14.96 8.28
C LEU A 163 3.92 15.48 7.16
N GLU A 164 4.27 16.58 6.51
CA GLU A 164 3.48 17.13 5.39
C GLU A 164 3.41 16.15 4.22
N VAL A 165 4.53 15.52 3.86
CA VAL A 165 4.57 14.52 2.79
C VAL A 165 3.71 13.30 3.12
N MET A 166 3.94 12.70 4.29
CA MET A 166 3.21 11.49 4.71
C MET A 166 1.73 11.75 4.92
N LYS A 167 1.38 12.90 5.52
CA LYS A 167 -0.01 13.31 5.72
C LYS A 167 -0.75 13.48 4.39
N ALA A 168 -0.15 14.14 3.41
CA ALA A 168 -0.76 14.29 2.09
C ALA A 168 -0.98 12.93 1.42
N MET A 169 0.05 12.07 1.41
CA MET A 169 0.02 10.74 0.79
C MET A 169 -1.06 9.83 1.42
N LEU A 170 -1.10 9.75 2.75
CA LEU A 170 -2.02 8.85 3.45
C LEU A 170 -3.44 9.43 3.51
N SER A 171 -3.60 10.75 3.59
CA SER A 171 -4.91 11.38 3.63
C SER A 171 -5.69 11.14 2.34
N THR A 172 -5.07 11.28 1.19
CA THR A 172 -5.70 11.03 -0.12
C THR A 172 -6.03 9.55 -0.34
N ALA A 173 -5.18 8.65 0.16
CA ALA A 173 -5.38 7.22 0.02
C ALA A 173 -6.50 6.66 0.93
N LEU A 174 -6.68 7.24 2.13
CA LEU A 174 -7.54 6.69 3.18
C LEU A 174 -8.88 7.41 3.35
N LYS A 175 -9.01 8.68 2.89
CA LYS A 175 -10.24 9.46 3.04
C LYS A 175 -10.95 9.62 1.71
N ASP A 176 -12.26 9.44 1.73
CA ASP A 176 -13.16 9.67 0.59
C ASP A 176 -12.66 9.00 -0.72
N ASN A 177 -12.05 7.82 -0.58
CA ASN A 177 -11.44 7.08 -1.68
C ASN A 177 -12.35 5.92 -2.12
N GLU A 178 -13.04 6.09 -3.23
CA GLU A 178 -13.93 5.07 -3.80
C GLU A 178 -13.20 3.80 -4.29
N ALA A 179 -11.88 3.84 -4.44
CA ALA A 179 -11.10 2.66 -4.77
C ALA A 179 -10.78 1.82 -3.53
N LEU A 180 -10.93 2.37 -2.31
CA LEU A 180 -10.61 1.67 -1.08
C LEU A 180 -11.74 0.70 -0.67
N LYS A 181 -11.39 -0.56 -0.44
CA LYS A 181 -12.27 -1.53 0.22
C LYS A 181 -12.19 -1.39 1.74
N PHE A 182 -10.98 -1.43 2.27
CA PHE A 182 -10.55 -1.09 3.63
C PHE A 182 -9.00 -1.03 3.70
N ALA A 183 -8.48 -0.48 4.81
CA ALA A 183 -7.06 -0.43 5.10
C ALA A 183 -6.76 -0.91 6.53
#